data_09af6699b3cb5b35fc1231dc5d991eed
#
_entry.id   09af6699b3cb5b35fc1231dc5d991eed
#
_cell.length_a   1.000
_cell.length_b   1.000
_cell.length_c   1.000
_cell.angle_alpha   90.00
_cell.angle_beta   90.00
_cell.angle_gamma   90.00
#
_symmetry.space_group_name_H-M   'P 1'
#
loop_
_entity.id
_entity.type
_entity.pdbx_description
1 polymer ?
#
loop_
_entity_poly.entity_id
_entity_poly.type
_entity_poly.pdbx_seq_one_letter_code
_entity_poly.pdbx_strand_id
1 'polypeptide(L)'
;NVEIGYYDQEHQNLAPDKTLFDEIADAYPNLKATKIRNVLAAFLFTDDDVFKRIRDISGGERGRVSLAKLMLSNANFLILDEPTNHLDIMSKEILESAINSYTGTVLYVSHDRYFINKTASRILDLKNETILNYIGNYDYYLEKKEVQELAAFGTATQDRADNSVAKGNVIVSDGTGENNGTEQISSGGKQKLSWEEMKKQQAAKRKLENELNRT
;
A
#
# COMPACT_ATOMS: atom_id res chain seq x y z
N ASN A 1 0.13 15.01 23.15
CA ASN A 1 1.44 14.37 23.04
C ASN A 1 1.36 13.28 22.00
N VAL A 2 2.39 13.17 21.12
CA VAL A 2 2.55 12.06 20.20
C VAL A 2 3.60 11.12 20.77
N GLU A 3 3.23 9.85 20.95
CA GLU A 3 4.13 8.78 21.33
C GLU A 3 4.31 7.87 20.13
N ILE A 4 5.55 7.79 19.61
CA ILE A 4 5.87 7.09 18.37
C ILE A 4 6.35 5.68 18.71
N GLY A 5 5.73 4.68 18.08
CA GLY A 5 6.22 3.31 18.04
C GLY A 5 6.79 3.02 16.65
N TYR A 6 7.97 2.41 16.59
CA TYR A 6 8.63 2.06 15.35
C TYR A 6 8.87 0.55 15.25
N TYR A 7 8.54 -0.01 14.09
CA TYR A 7 8.79 -1.40 13.76
C TYR A 7 9.71 -1.46 12.55
N ASP A 8 10.90 -2.01 12.76
CA ASP A 8 11.88 -2.29 11.72
C ASP A 8 12.08 -3.81 11.64
N GLN A 9 12.05 -4.34 10.44
CA GLN A 9 12.21 -5.75 10.18
C GLN A 9 13.59 -6.28 10.58
N GLU A 10 14.66 -5.49 10.41
CA GLU A 10 16.04 -5.92 10.67
C GLU A 10 16.41 -5.81 12.16
N HIS A 11 15.73 -4.95 12.93
CA HIS A 11 16.11 -4.59 14.30
C HIS A 11 15.05 -5.06 15.31
N GLN A 12 14.64 -6.32 15.20
CA GLN A 12 13.84 -6.97 16.23
C GLN A 12 14.71 -7.11 17.50
N ASN A 13 14.75 -6.07 18.33
CA ASN A 13 15.45 -6.04 19.61
C ASN A 13 14.76 -6.94 20.64
N LEU A 14 14.72 -8.25 20.34
CA LEU A 14 14.24 -9.28 21.23
C LEU A 14 15.42 -9.98 21.88
N ALA A 15 15.37 -10.20 23.19
CA ALA A 15 16.40 -10.90 23.94
C ALA A 15 16.34 -12.41 23.68
N PRO A 16 17.39 -13.03 23.03
CA PRO A 16 17.30 -14.42 22.57
C PRO A 16 17.05 -15.46 23.69
N ASP A 17 17.52 -15.17 24.88
CA ASP A 17 17.47 -16.10 26.03
C ASP A 17 16.19 -15.98 26.86
N LYS A 18 15.39 -14.93 26.67
CA LYS A 18 14.10 -14.76 27.33
C LYS A 18 13.02 -15.62 26.69
N THR A 19 12.01 -15.96 27.47
CA THR A 19 10.77 -16.49 26.93
C THR A 19 9.94 -15.39 26.26
N LEU A 20 8.98 -15.78 25.42
CA LEU A 20 8.05 -14.83 24.81
C LEU A 20 7.31 -14.01 25.89
N PHE A 21 6.91 -14.70 26.96
CA PHE A 21 6.22 -14.07 28.08
C PHE A 21 7.13 -13.08 28.81
N ASP A 22 8.37 -13.48 29.18
CA ASP A 22 9.30 -12.64 29.92
C ASP A 22 9.74 -11.42 29.10
N GLU A 23 9.89 -11.58 27.79
CA GLU A 23 10.23 -10.47 26.89
C GLU A 23 9.22 -9.33 26.94
N ILE A 24 7.91 -9.68 27.01
CA ILE A 24 6.85 -8.69 27.10
C ILE A 24 6.68 -8.22 28.55
N ALA A 25 6.76 -9.11 29.54
CA ALA A 25 6.61 -8.76 30.95
C ALA A 25 7.68 -7.74 31.41
N ASP A 26 8.91 -7.94 31.01
CA ASP A 26 10.01 -7.02 31.34
C ASP A 26 9.88 -5.66 30.62
N ALA A 27 9.37 -5.66 29.39
CA ALA A 27 9.12 -4.41 28.69
C ALA A 27 7.94 -3.60 29.28
N TYR A 28 6.97 -4.30 29.88
CA TYR A 28 5.75 -3.70 30.43
C TYR A 28 5.43 -4.23 31.84
N PRO A 29 6.21 -3.87 32.87
CA PRO A 29 6.05 -4.43 34.22
C PRO A 29 4.70 -4.20 34.89
N ASN A 30 3.97 -3.18 34.43
CA ASN A 30 2.65 -2.83 34.97
C ASN A 30 1.50 -3.66 34.35
N LEU A 31 1.77 -4.49 33.34
CA LEU A 31 0.75 -5.32 32.73
C LEU A 31 0.50 -6.60 33.53
N LYS A 32 -0.79 -6.93 33.67
CA LYS A 32 -1.18 -8.21 34.28
C LYS A 32 -0.78 -9.35 33.33
N ALA A 33 -0.32 -10.47 33.92
CA ALA A 33 0.04 -11.68 33.19
C ALA A 33 -1.07 -12.18 32.23
N THR A 34 -2.33 -12.04 32.63
CA THR A 34 -3.48 -12.38 31.78
C THR A 34 -3.53 -11.53 30.50
N LYS A 35 -3.23 -10.21 30.61
CA LYS A 35 -3.24 -9.33 29.42
C LYS A 35 -2.11 -9.70 28.45
N ILE A 36 -0.93 -10.02 28.97
CA ILE A 36 0.21 -10.48 28.17
C ILE A 36 -0.14 -11.76 27.41
N ARG A 37 -0.69 -12.75 28.11
CA ARG A 37 -1.12 -14.01 27.48
C ARG A 37 -2.20 -13.81 26.43
N ASN A 38 -3.20 -12.97 26.71
CA ASN A 38 -4.27 -12.68 25.75
C ASN A 38 -3.72 -12.02 24.46
N VAL A 39 -2.75 -11.12 24.59
CA VAL A 39 -2.13 -10.50 23.40
C VAL A 39 -1.29 -11.54 22.65
N LEU A 40 -0.45 -12.32 23.34
CA LEU A 40 0.30 -13.40 22.71
C LEU A 40 -0.62 -14.39 21.99
N ALA A 41 -1.75 -14.77 22.61
CA ALA A 41 -2.75 -15.64 21.98
C ALA A 41 -3.37 -15.00 20.72
N ALA A 42 -3.62 -13.68 20.71
CA ALA A 42 -4.09 -12.97 19.52
C ALA A 42 -3.06 -12.99 18.37
N PHE A 43 -1.77 -13.18 18.69
CA PHE A 43 -0.67 -13.38 17.74
C PHE A 43 -0.32 -14.87 17.54
N LEU A 44 -1.26 -15.78 17.85
CA LEU A 44 -1.15 -17.25 17.70
C LEU A 44 -0.05 -17.91 18.56
N PHE A 45 0.26 -17.36 19.71
CA PHE A 45 1.07 -18.03 20.73
C PHE A 45 0.16 -18.51 21.85
N THR A 46 -0.18 -19.78 21.85
CA THR A 46 -1.12 -20.37 22.80
C THR A 46 -0.40 -21.30 23.79
N ASP A 47 -1.05 -21.56 24.92
CA ASP A 47 -0.61 -22.52 25.92
C ASP A 47 0.88 -22.44 26.25
N ASP A 48 1.62 -23.49 25.93
CA ASP A 48 3.06 -23.62 26.23
C ASP A 48 3.97 -22.79 25.31
N ASP A 49 3.45 -22.28 24.18
CA ASP A 49 4.24 -21.46 23.25
C ASP A 49 4.80 -20.22 23.94
N VAL A 50 4.07 -19.64 24.87
CA VAL A 50 4.48 -18.43 25.60
C VAL A 50 5.76 -18.62 26.41
N PHE A 51 6.12 -19.87 26.74
CA PHE A 51 7.34 -20.23 27.47
C PHE A 51 8.51 -20.64 26.58
N LYS A 52 8.31 -20.70 25.24
CA LYS A 52 9.41 -20.88 24.29
C LYS A 52 10.37 -19.70 24.36
N ARG A 53 11.66 -19.97 24.17
CA ARG A 53 12.66 -18.91 24.11
C ARG A 53 12.65 -18.25 22.73
N ILE A 54 12.98 -16.97 22.69
CA ILE A 54 13.05 -16.17 21.45
C ILE A 54 14.01 -16.81 20.43
N ARG A 55 15.12 -17.40 20.86
CA ARG A 55 16.09 -18.07 19.98
C ARG A 55 15.54 -19.34 19.32
N ASP A 56 14.54 -19.98 19.93
CA ASP A 56 14.02 -21.29 19.51
C ASP A 56 12.83 -21.14 18.52
N ILE A 57 12.37 -19.93 18.26
CA ILE A 57 11.28 -19.63 17.33
C ILE A 57 11.80 -19.14 15.97
N SER A 58 10.96 -19.31 14.93
CA SER A 58 11.25 -18.88 13.55
C SER A 58 11.31 -17.35 13.42
N GLY A 59 11.87 -16.87 12.28
CA GLY A 59 11.90 -15.44 11.96
C GLY A 59 10.51 -14.79 11.91
N GLY A 60 9.53 -15.47 11.30
CA GLY A 60 8.14 -15.00 11.27
C GLY A 60 7.49 -14.94 12.65
N GLU A 61 7.77 -15.92 13.51
CA GLU A 61 7.31 -15.90 14.91
C GLU A 61 7.94 -14.76 15.70
N ARG A 62 9.24 -14.49 15.50
CA ARG A 62 9.89 -13.31 16.12
C ARG A 62 9.22 -12.01 15.67
N GLY A 63 8.90 -11.89 14.38
CA GLY A 63 8.13 -10.76 13.86
C GLY A 63 6.80 -10.57 14.58
N ARG A 64 6.03 -11.66 14.78
CA ARG A 64 4.76 -11.61 15.54
C ARG A 64 4.95 -11.18 17.00
N VAL A 65 5.99 -11.67 17.68
CA VAL A 65 6.28 -11.25 19.07
C VAL A 65 6.63 -9.75 19.11
N SER A 66 7.44 -9.27 18.16
CA SER A 66 7.80 -7.86 18.07
C SER A 66 6.59 -6.97 17.83
N LEU A 67 5.68 -7.39 16.95
CA LEU A 67 4.41 -6.70 16.70
C LEU A 67 3.50 -6.74 17.95
N ALA A 68 3.38 -7.87 18.61
CA ALA A 68 2.62 -7.99 19.86
C ALA A 68 3.17 -7.03 20.94
N LYS A 69 4.49 -6.94 21.07
CA LYS A 69 5.17 -5.99 21.95
C LYS A 69 4.84 -4.54 21.58
N LEU A 70 4.90 -4.20 20.30
CA LEU A 70 4.58 -2.86 19.82
C LEU A 70 3.11 -2.48 20.10
N MET A 71 2.17 -3.39 19.89
CA MET A 71 0.74 -3.15 20.13
C MET A 71 0.39 -2.98 21.62
N LEU A 72 1.26 -3.41 22.52
CA LEU A 72 1.11 -3.20 23.96
C LEU A 72 1.70 -1.85 24.41
N SER A 73 2.46 -1.17 23.57
CA SER A 73 3.01 0.13 23.90
C SER A 73 1.93 1.21 24.03
N ASN A 74 2.26 2.32 24.68
CA ASN A 74 1.40 3.50 24.75
C ASN A 74 1.47 4.37 23.50
N ALA A 75 2.16 3.89 22.43
CA ALA A 75 2.27 4.63 21.20
C ALA A 75 0.89 4.93 20.62
N ASN A 76 0.69 6.14 20.10
CA ASN A 76 -0.51 6.56 19.39
C ASN A 76 -0.22 6.90 17.92
N PHE A 77 1.05 6.76 17.52
CA PHE A 77 1.51 6.86 16.15
C PHE A 77 2.51 5.73 15.87
N LEU A 78 2.15 4.80 14.98
CA LEU A 78 3.00 3.70 14.60
C LEU A 78 3.65 3.97 13.24
N ILE A 79 4.93 3.66 13.12
CA ILE A 79 5.68 3.65 11.85
C ILE A 79 6.15 2.22 11.63
N LEU A 80 5.69 1.60 10.51
CA LEU A 80 6.02 0.21 10.19
C LEU A 80 6.74 0.17 8.84
N ASP A 81 7.94 -0.39 8.81
CA ASP A 81 8.72 -0.57 7.58
C ASP A 81 8.62 -2.03 7.14
N GLU A 82 8.01 -2.23 5.96
CA GLU A 82 7.74 -3.55 5.34
C GLU A 82 7.23 -4.62 6.34
N PRO A 83 6.14 -4.35 7.08
CA PRO A 83 5.72 -5.20 8.19
C PRO A 83 5.20 -6.57 7.75
N THR A 84 4.94 -6.76 6.46
CA THR A 84 4.47 -8.03 5.87
C THR A 84 5.59 -8.94 5.40
N ASN A 85 6.83 -8.46 5.40
CA ASN A 85 7.97 -9.24 4.94
C ASN A 85 8.22 -10.45 5.86
N HIS A 86 8.53 -11.60 5.23
CA HIS A 86 8.77 -12.89 5.91
C HIS A 86 7.62 -13.40 6.79
N LEU A 87 6.44 -12.77 6.75
CA LEU A 87 5.24 -13.28 7.40
C LEU A 87 4.53 -14.29 6.49
N ASP A 88 4.11 -15.41 7.08
CA ASP A 88 3.17 -16.33 6.45
C ASP A 88 1.77 -15.72 6.34
N ILE A 89 0.87 -16.37 5.61
CA ILE A 89 -0.49 -15.87 5.36
C ILE A 89 -1.24 -15.62 6.67
N MET A 90 -1.14 -16.54 7.62
CA MET A 90 -1.82 -16.41 8.92
C MET A 90 -1.29 -15.22 9.73
N SER A 91 0.02 -15.02 9.71
CA SER A 91 0.66 -13.89 10.38
C SER A 91 0.26 -12.54 9.76
N LYS A 92 0.09 -12.50 8.43
CA LYS A 92 -0.39 -11.30 7.72
C LYS A 92 -1.84 -10.97 8.11
N GLU A 93 -2.73 -11.95 8.18
CA GLU A 93 -4.12 -11.75 8.59
C GLU A 93 -4.23 -11.20 10.03
N ILE A 94 -3.35 -11.66 10.92
CA ILE A 94 -3.28 -11.15 12.30
C ILE A 94 -2.81 -9.69 12.29
N LEU A 95 -1.78 -9.36 11.52
CA LEU A 95 -1.30 -7.99 11.38
C LEU A 95 -2.38 -7.07 10.80
N GLU A 96 -3.11 -7.51 9.76
CA GLU A 96 -4.24 -6.77 9.20
C GLU A 96 -5.30 -6.49 10.26
N SER A 97 -5.68 -7.51 11.03
CA SER A 97 -6.65 -7.38 12.10
C SER A 97 -6.18 -6.42 13.21
N ALA A 98 -4.90 -6.53 13.61
CA ALA A 98 -4.30 -5.66 14.60
C ALA A 98 -4.29 -4.18 14.17
N ILE A 99 -3.89 -3.90 12.92
CA ILE A 99 -3.87 -2.54 12.37
C ILE A 99 -5.29 -1.98 12.24
N ASN A 100 -6.24 -2.76 11.75
CA ASN A 100 -7.63 -2.31 11.59
C ASN A 100 -8.33 -2.05 12.93
N SER A 101 -7.91 -2.70 14.00
CA SER A 101 -8.42 -2.47 15.36
C SER A 101 -7.67 -1.40 16.14
N TYR A 102 -6.53 -0.94 15.63
CA TYR A 102 -5.72 0.08 16.28
C TYR A 102 -6.38 1.46 16.22
N THR A 103 -6.46 2.14 17.36
CA THR A 103 -7.19 3.41 17.49
C THR A 103 -6.32 4.65 17.19
N GLY A 104 -5.00 4.48 17.08
CA GLY A 104 -4.06 5.54 16.74
C GLY A 104 -3.85 5.70 15.23
N THR A 105 -2.82 6.44 14.86
CA THR A 105 -2.40 6.60 13.47
C THR A 105 -1.33 5.58 13.12
N VAL A 106 -1.45 4.93 11.97
CA VAL A 106 -0.43 4.02 11.44
C VAL A 106 0.08 4.56 10.12
N LEU A 107 1.39 4.75 10.02
CA LEU A 107 2.10 5.02 8.77
C LEU A 107 2.95 3.79 8.45
N TYR A 108 2.80 3.24 7.26
CA TYR A 108 3.62 2.11 6.87
C TYR A 108 4.07 2.19 5.41
N VAL A 109 5.19 1.54 5.11
CA VAL A 109 5.66 1.26 3.76
C VAL A 109 5.48 -0.24 3.53
N SER A 110 4.88 -0.63 2.40
CA SER A 110 4.74 -2.04 2.03
C SER A 110 4.66 -2.21 0.52
N HIS A 111 5.19 -3.33 0.02
CA HIS A 111 5.04 -3.80 -1.35
C HIS A 111 3.86 -4.77 -1.53
N ASP A 112 3.21 -5.17 -0.44
CA ASP A 112 2.08 -6.09 -0.45
C ASP A 112 0.78 -5.35 -0.78
N ARG A 113 0.38 -5.41 -2.04
CA ARG A 113 -0.82 -4.72 -2.55
C ARG A 113 -2.11 -5.18 -1.87
N TYR A 114 -2.19 -6.47 -1.52
CA TYR A 114 -3.36 -7.02 -0.84
C TYR A 114 -3.47 -6.43 0.57
N PHE A 115 -2.37 -6.43 1.31
CA PHE A 115 -2.28 -5.81 2.63
C PHE A 115 -2.64 -4.31 2.60
N ILE A 116 -2.06 -3.55 1.64
CA ILE A 116 -2.37 -2.13 1.48
C ILE A 116 -3.87 -1.93 1.20
N ASN A 117 -4.45 -2.76 0.32
CA ASN A 117 -5.86 -2.64 -0.03
C ASN A 117 -6.82 -2.94 1.13
N LYS A 118 -6.40 -3.78 2.08
CA LYS A 118 -7.18 -4.18 3.26
C LYS A 118 -7.07 -3.20 4.42
N THR A 119 -5.95 -2.50 4.55
CA THR A 119 -5.63 -1.71 5.76
C THR A 119 -5.52 -0.21 5.50
N ALA A 120 -5.14 0.21 4.28
CA ALA A 120 -4.95 1.62 3.99
C ALA A 120 -6.29 2.36 3.83
N SER A 121 -6.42 3.46 4.56
CA SER A 121 -7.47 4.46 4.35
C SER A 121 -6.97 5.67 3.54
N ARG A 122 -5.66 5.77 3.37
CA ARG A 122 -4.97 6.85 2.67
C ARG A 122 -3.65 6.36 2.10
N ILE A 123 -3.32 6.78 0.88
CA ILE A 123 -2.03 6.49 0.25
C ILE A 123 -1.31 7.81 -0.04
N LEU A 124 -0.04 7.84 0.32
CA LEU A 124 0.87 8.95 0.04
C LEU A 124 1.87 8.45 -1.02
N ASP A 125 1.79 9.00 -2.22
CA ASP A 125 2.71 8.69 -3.33
C ASP A 125 3.75 9.79 -3.46
N LEU A 126 5.01 9.45 -3.20
CA LEU A 126 6.14 10.38 -3.29
C LEU A 126 6.72 10.33 -4.70
N LYS A 127 6.53 11.40 -5.48
CA LYS A 127 7.00 11.52 -6.85
C LYS A 127 7.53 12.92 -7.13
N ASN A 128 8.72 13.02 -7.73
CA ASN A 128 9.36 14.30 -8.07
C ASN A 128 9.38 15.29 -6.87
N GLU A 129 9.83 14.81 -5.69
CA GLU A 129 9.91 15.60 -4.45
C GLU A 129 8.55 16.14 -3.95
N THR A 130 7.45 15.65 -4.51
CA THR A 130 6.09 16.06 -4.18
C THR A 130 5.31 14.85 -3.66
N ILE A 131 4.52 15.07 -2.62
CA ILE A 131 3.62 14.04 -2.05
C ILE A 131 2.23 14.21 -2.65
N LEU A 132 1.79 13.22 -3.41
CA LEU A 132 0.41 13.11 -3.88
C LEU A 132 -0.40 12.31 -2.86
N ASN A 133 -1.54 12.86 -2.44
CA ASN A 133 -2.38 12.29 -1.39
C ASN A 133 -3.68 11.73 -1.97
N TYR A 134 -3.89 10.41 -1.79
CA TYR A 134 -5.07 9.69 -2.23
C TYR A 134 -5.86 9.21 -1.01
N ILE A 135 -7.07 9.71 -0.83
CA ILE A 135 -7.96 9.33 0.28
C ILE A 135 -8.76 8.10 -0.15
N GLY A 136 -8.26 6.93 0.16
CA GLY A 136 -8.83 5.64 -0.22
C GLY A 136 -7.82 4.51 -0.10
N ASN A 137 -8.24 3.32 -0.54
CA ASN A 137 -7.42 2.11 -0.58
C ASN A 137 -6.58 2.03 -1.87
N TYR A 138 -5.89 0.90 -2.06
CA TYR A 138 -5.01 0.70 -3.21
C TYR A 138 -5.76 0.71 -4.56
N ASP A 139 -6.98 0.17 -4.63
CA ASP A 139 -7.78 0.18 -5.85
C ASP A 139 -8.18 1.61 -6.25
N TYR A 140 -8.58 2.44 -5.27
CA TYR A 140 -8.86 3.86 -5.50
C TYR A 140 -7.62 4.62 -5.98
N TYR A 141 -6.46 4.33 -5.39
CA TYR A 141 -5.18 4.91 -5.84
C TYR A 141 -4.92 4.60 -7.31
N LEU A 142 -5.05 3.33 -7.73
CA LEU A 142 -4.84 2.92 -9.12
C LEU A 142 -5.80 3.63 -10.08
N GLU A 143 -7.07 3.80 -9.67
CA GLU A 143 -8.07 4.49 -10.49
C GLU A 143 -7.74 5.98 -10.70
N LYS A 144 -7.21 6.65 -9.67
CA LYS A 144 -7.01 8.11 -9.67
C LYS A 144 -5.60 8.55 -10.01
N LYS A 145 -4.63 7.64 -10.00
CA LYS A 145 -3.21 7.94 -10.16
C LYS A 145 -2.90 8.75 -11.42
N GLU A 146 -3.34 8.27 -12.59
CA GLU A 146 -3.04 8.94 -13.87
C GLU A 146 -3.60 10.37 -13.94
N VAL A 147 -4.83 10.56 -13.42
CA VAL A 147 -5.49 11.87 -13.45
C VAL A 147 -4.81 12.86 -12.51
N GLN A 148 -4.45 12.43 -11.30
CA GLN A 148 -3.80 13.31 -10.33
C GLN A 148 -2.35 13.61 -10.72
N GLU A 149 -1.62 12.65 -11.27
CA GLU A 149 -0.27 12.87 -11.79
C GLU A 149 -0.27 13.87 -12.96
N LEU A 150 -1.23 13.74 -13.87
CA LEU A 150 -1.39 14.67 -14.98
C LEU A 150 -1.73 16.08 -14.48
N ALA A 151 -2.60 16.19 -13.48
CA ALA A 151 -2.93 17.48 -12.88
C ALA A 151 -1.76 18.13 -12.14
N ALA A 152 -0.94 17.32 -11.45
CA ALA A 152 0.19 17.81 -10.66
C ALA A 152 1.44 18.14 -11.52
N PHE A 153 1.68 17.37 -12.59
CA PHE A 153 2.92 17.43 -13.37
C PHE A 153 2.72 17.72 -14.85
N GLY A 154 1.48 17.64 -15.37
CA GLY A 154 1.17 17.76 -16.81
C GLY A 154 1.45 19.13 -17.42
N THR A 155 1.51 20.19 -16.60
CA THR A 155 1.87 21.55 -17.06
C THR A 155 3.38 21.78 -17.22
N ALA A 156 4.20 20.95 -16.56
CA ALA A 156 5.67 21.12 -16.61
C ALA A 156 6.32 20.64 -17.91
N THR A 157 5.61 19.86 -18.73
CA THR A 157 6.12 19.36 -20.03
C THR A 157 5.78 20.27 -21.19
N GLN A 158 4.76 21.14 -21.10
CA GLN A 158 4.46 22.12 -22.13
C GLN A 158 5.39 23.34 -22.08
N ASP A 159 5.81 23.80 -20.91
CA ASP A 159 6.72 24.95 -20.78
C ASP A 159 8.19 24.64 -21.22
N ARG A 160 8.54 23.36 -21.38
CA ARG A 160 9.87 22.97 -21.90
C ARG A 160 9.92 22.77 -23.41
N ALA A 161 8.76 22.63 -24.06
CA ALA A 161 8.70 22.46 -25.53
C ALA A 161 8.64 23.80 -26.27
N ASP A 162 8.11 24.87 -25.62
CA ASP A 162 7.98 26.18 -26.30
C ASP A 162 9.22 27.07 -26.23
N ASN A 163 10.27 26.66 -25.49
CA ASN A 163 11.49 27.50 -25.39
C ASN A 163 12.68 27.07 -26.28
N SER A 164 12.47 26.15 -27.24
CA SER A 164 13.54 25.69 -28.14
C SER A 164 13.34 26.02 -29.60
N VAL A 165 12.29 26.79 -29.97
CA VAL A 165 12.07 27.24 -31.36
C VAL A 165 11.87 28.75 -31.44
N ALA A 166 12.94 29.51 -31.25
CA ALA A 166 13.00 30.88 -31.69
C ALA A 166 14.46 31.31 -31.95
N LYS A 167 15.01 30.92 -33.08
CA LYS A 167 16.01 31.72 -33.87
C LYS A 167 16.35 30.99 -35.16
N GLY A 168 15.87 31.51 -36.26
CA GLY A 168 16.28 31.07 -37.60
C GLY A 168 15.41 31.66 -38.71
N ASN A 169 15.63 32.92 -39.00
CA ASN A 169 15.41 33.69 -40.23
C ASN A 169 14.64 33.08 -41.41
N VAL A 170 13.57 33.78 -41.75
CA VAL A 170 13.17 34.41 -43.03
C VAL A 170 13.85 33.89 -44.29
N ILE A 171 13.04 33.47 -45.28
CA ILE A 171 12.97 34.03 -46.64
C ILE A 171 11.62 33.66 -47.31
N VAL A 172 11.03 34.67 -47.93
CA VAL A 172 9.79 34.74 -48.72
C VAL A 172 9.97 34.07 -50.06
N SER A 173 8.97 33.34 -50.59
CA SER A 173 8.56 33.48 -51.98
C SER A 173 7.20 32.80 -52.24
N ASP A 174 6.39 33.55 -52.98
CA ASP A 174 5.07 33.27 -53.56
C ASP A 174 4.98 31.98 -54.39
N GLY A 175 3.74 31.50 -54.51
CA GLY A 175 3.37 30.66 -55.63
C GLY A 175 2.18 29.73 -55.43
N THR A 176 0.98 30.25 -55.62
CA THR A 176 -0.22 29.67 -56.29
C THR A 176 -0.23 28.19 -56.66
N GLY A 177 -1.32 27.50 -56.39
CA GLY A 177 -1.75 26.37 -57.22
C GLY A 177 -2.61 25.30 -56.55
N GLU A 178 -3.80 25.25 -56.97
CA GLU A 178 -4.95 24.41 -56.71
C GLU A 178 -4.78 22.87 -56.73
N ASN A 179 -5.71 22.23 -56.05
CA ASN A 179 -6.53 21.05 -56.41
C ASN A 179 -6.09 19.62 -56.07
N ASN A 180 -7.06 19.00 -55.36
CA ASN A 180 -7.64 17.65 -55.53
C ASN A 180 -6.78 16.40 -55.42
N GLY A 181 -7.27 15.50 -54.58
CA GLY A 181 -7.00 14.07 -54.73
C GLY A 181 -7.17 13.24 -53.45
N THR A 182 -8.36 12.70 -53.33
CA THR A 182 -8.73 11.58 -52.46
C THR A 182 -7.79 10.40 -52.58
N GLU A 183 -7.31 9.84 -51.47
CA GLU A 183 -7.18 8.37 -51.30
C GLU A 183 -7.06 7.93 -49.87
N GLN A 184 -7.89 7.00 -49.50
CA GLN A 184 -7.96 6.25 -48.23
C GLN A 184 -6.77 5.30 -48.14
N ILE A 185 -6.10 5.26 -47.00
CA ILE A 185 -5.43 4.04 -46.56
C ILE A 185 -5.76 3.82 -45.08
N SER A 186 -6.46 2.72 -44.83
CA SER A 186 -6.82 2.14 -43.55
C SER A 186 -5.60 1.63 -42.76
N SER A 187 -5.46 1.99 -41.52
CA SER A 187 -4.70 1.20 -40.58
C SER A 187 -5.38 1.21 -39.21
N GLY A 188 -5.60 -0.02 -38.70
CA GLY A 188 -6.46 -0.41 -37.59
C GLY A 188 -6.25 0.36 -36.30
N GLY A 189 -7.20 1.20 -35.99
CA GLY A 189 -7.38 1.76 -34.67
C GLY A 189 -8.18 0.81 -33.79
N LYS A 190 -7.55 0.26 -32.74
CA LYS A 190 -8.30 -0.37 -31.64
C LYS A 190 -9.26 0.67 -31.06
N GLN A 191 -10.56 0.51 -31.30
CA GLN A 191 -11.60 1.33 -30.68
C GLN A 191 -11.46 1.21 -29.16
N LYS A 192 -11.14 2.32 -28.48
CA LYS A 192 -11.33 2.44 -27.04
C LYS A 192 -12.84 2.40 -26.79
N LEU A 193 -13.30 1.30 -26.20
CA LEU A 193 -14.66 1.18 -25.69
C LEU A 193 -14.97 2.35 -24.77
N SER A 194 -16.13 2.97 -24.93
CA SER A 194 -16.56 4.07 -24.06
C SER A 194 -16.72 3.57 -22.63
N TRP A 195 -16.52 4.45 -21.64
CA TRP A 195 -16.64 4.13 -20.22
C TRP A 195 -18.00 3.47 -19.87
N GLU A 196 -19.06 3.84 -20.55
CA GLU A 196 -20.39 3.24 -20.39
C GLU A 196 -20.45 1.80 -20.88
N GLU A 197 -19.77 1.46 -21.96
CA GLU A 197 -19.70 0.09 -22.49
C GLU A 197 -18.88 -0.84 -21.59
N MET A 198 -17.77 -0.33 -21.02
CA MET A 198 -17.00 -1.09 -20.03
C MET A 198 -17.81 -1.35 -18.75
N LYS A 199 -18.60 -0.38 -18.29
CA LYS A 199 -19.46 -0.53 -17.12
C LYS A 199 -20.59 -1.55 -17.36
N LYS A 200 -21.15 -1.59 -18.56
CA LYS A 200 -22.14 -2.59 -18.97
C LYS A 200 -21.55 -4.00 -19.05
N GLN A 201 -20.35 -4.15 -19.58
CA GLN A 201 -19.65 -5.44 -19.65
C GLN A 201 -19.29 -5.96 -18.25
N GLN A 202 -18.84 -5.09 -17.34
CA GLN A 202 -18.53 -5.45 -15.96
C GLN A 202 -19.79 -5.87 -15.16
N ALA A 203 -20.90 -5.18 -15.38
CA ALA A 203 -22.18 -5.54 -14.76
C ALA A 203 -22.74 -6.88 -15.27
N ALA A 204 -22.60 -7.16 -16.57
CA ALA A 204 -22.99 -8.42 -17.18
C ALA A 204 -22.11 -9.60 -16.66
N LYS A 205 -20.80 -9.39 -16.51
CA LYS A 205 -19.87 -10.40 -15.96
C LYS A 205 -20.20 -10.76 -14.51
N ARG A 206 -20.52 -9.77 -13.67
CA ARG A 206 -20.97 -10.00 -12.27
C ARG A 206 -22.29 -10.76 -12.18
N LYS A 207 -23.23 -10.55 -13.11
CA LYS A 207 -24.48 -11.30 -13.15
C LYS A 207 -24.24 -12.78 -13.50
N LEU A 208 -23.37 -13.06 -14.46
CA LEU A 208 -23.02 -14.42 -14.85
C LEU A 208 -22.27 -15.17 -13.74
N GLU A 209 -21.35 -14.52 -13.04
CA GLU A 209 -20.64 -15.11 -11.88
C GLU A 209 -21.59 -15.43 -10.72
N ASN A 210 -22.59 -14.57 -10.47
CA ASN A 210 -23.59 -14.82 -9.44
C ASN A 210 -24.60 -15.93 -9.80
N GLU A 211 -24.88 -16.15 -11.08
CA GLU A 211 -25.68 -17.30 -11.54
C GLU A 211 -24.89 -18.61 -11.45
N LEU A 212 -23.60 -18.59 -11.77
CA LEU A 212 -22.74 -19.79 -11.69
C LEU A 212 -22.55 -20.27 -10.24
N ASN A 213 -22.53 -19.36 -9.28
CA ASN A 213 -22.38 -19.69 -7.86
C ASN A 213 -23.71 -20.10 -7.17
N ARG A 214 -24.82 -20.12 -7.89
CA ARG A 214 -26.14 -20.55 -7.38
C ARG A 214 -26.56 -21.94 -7.82
N THR A 215 -25.76 -22.61 -8.64
CA THR A 215 -25.98 -24.01 -9.07
C THR A 215 -25.03 -24.96 -8.34
#